data_10b17bceb280d551062f8fa7d1757aff
#
_entry.id   10b17bceb280d551062f8fa7d1757aff
#
_cell.length_a   1.000
_cell.length_b   1.000
_cell.length_c   1.000
_cell.angle_alpha   90.00
_cell.angle_beta   90.00
_cell.angle_gamma   90.00
#
_symmetry.space_group_name_H-M   'P 1'
#
loop_
_entity.id
_entity.type
_entity.pdbx_description
1 polymer ?
#
loop_
_entity_poly.entity_id
_entity_poly.type
_entity_poly.pdbx_seq_one_letter_code
_entity_poly.pdbx_strand_id
1 'polypeptide(L)'
;MMRIGLFLAAMILSIILISRFLGPDDLAHCPQGPSEETGCETADVIVAVSGGDTAARTSEAIKLFQKGWAPKLVFSGAAEDKNSPSNAAVMRDIAVAAGIPQEAIHIDEFGRTTKQNAEETASLLQDKNISSMILVTSSY
;
A
#
# COMPACT_ATOMS: atom_id res chain seq x y z
N MET A 1 -22.25 15.11 37.25
CA MET A 1 -22.39 15.40 35.83
C MET A 1 -21.08 15.93 35.20
N MET A 2 -20.35 16.87 35.82
CA MET A 2 -19.12 17.47 35.29
C MET A 2 -17.97 16.43 35.03
N ARG A 3 -17.80 15.41 35.90
CA ARG A 3 -16.77 14.37 35.75
C ARG A 3 -17.03 13.44 34.56
N ILE A 4 -18.30 13.15 34.24
CA ILE A 4 -18.71 12.34 33.09
C ILE A 4 -18.43 13.08 31.78
N GLY A 5 -18.75 14.41 31.77
CA GLY A 5 -18.45 15.24 30.59
C GLY A 5 -16.95 15.36 30.31
N LEU A 6 -16.11 15.47 31.34
CA LEU A 6 -14.65 15.49 31.17
C LEU A 6 -14.10 14.16 30.62
N PHE A 7 -14.64 13.04 31.09
CA PHE A 7 -14.23 11.72 30.60
C PHE A 7 -14.61 11.50 29.13
N LEU A 8 -15.83 11.88 28.75
CA LEU A 8 -16.29 11.81 27.35
C LEU A 8 -15.45 12.71 26.44
N ALA A 9 -15.14 13.93 26.87
CA ALA A 9 -14.29 14.83 26.10
C ALA A 9 -12.86 14.27 25.91
N ALA A 10 -12.27 13.69 26.95
CA ALA A 10 -10.95 13.05 26.86
C ALA A 10 -10.97 11.82 25.92
N MET A 11 -12.03 11.03 25.95
CA MET A 11 -12.20 9.87 25.07
C MET A 11 -12.33 10.31 23.60
N ILE A 12 -13.14 11.34 23.31
CA ILE A 12 -13.30 11.89 21.96
C ILE A 12 -11.96 12.45 21.47
N LEU A 13 -11.24 13.20 22.30
CA LEU A 13 -9.93 13.74 21.95
C LEU A 13 -8.93 12.62 21.65
N SER A 14 -8.92 11.55 22.45
CA SER A 14 -8.06 10.37 22.20
C SER A 14 -8.38 9.70 20.87
N ILE A 15 -9.67 9.53 20.53
CA ILE A 15 -10.10 8.96 19.26
C ILE A 15 -9.64 9.85 18.10
N ILE A 16 -9.79 11.17 18.21
CA ILE A 16 -9.34 12.12 17.18
C ILE A 16 -7.81 12.05 17.01
N LEU A 17 -7.04 12.01 18.10
CA LEU A 17 -5.57 11.94 18.04
C LEU A 17 -5.11 10.61 17.43
N ILE A 18 -5.72 9.49 17.81
CA ILE A 18 -5.42 8.17 17.23
C ILE A 18 -5.77 8.16 15.73
N SER A 19 -6.95 8.66 15.34
CA SER A 19 -7.34 8.74 13.94
C SER A 19 -6.40 9.59 13.09
N ARG A 20 -5.87 10.67 13.66
CA ARG A 20 -4.87 11.50 12.96
C ARG A 20 -3.49 10.85 12.92
N PHE A 21 -3.11 10.09 13.92
CA PHE A 21 -1.84 9.35 13.97
C PHE A 21 -1.85 8.16 13.01
N LEU A 22 -2.98 7.46 12.88
CA LEU A 22 -3.21 6.38 11.93
C LEU A 22 -3.69 6.90 10.57
N GLY A 23 -3.50 8.19 10.32
CA GLY A 23 -3.98 8.90 9.15
C GLY A 23 -3.58 8.18 7.85
N PRO A 24 -4.49 8.14 6.89
CA PRO A 24 -4.43 7.15 5.82
C PRO A 24 -3.51 7.48 4.66
N ASP A 25 -3.00 8.71 4.55
CA ASP A 25 -2.29 9.11 3.32
C ASP A 25 -1.12 10.03 3.64
N ASP A 26 0.05 9.41 3.79
CA ASP A 26 1.31 10.13 4.00
C ASP A 26 1.73 10.96 2.77
N LEU A 27 1.15 10.67 1.60
CA LEU A 27 1.43 11.37 0.34
C LEU A 27 0.41 12.47 0.03
N ALA A 28 -0.59 12.70 0.88
CA ALA A 28 -1.62 13.73 0.66
C ALA A 28 -1.06 15.14 0.46
N HIS A 29 0.13 15.44 1.03
CA HIS A 29 0.83 16.72 0.85
C HIS A 29 1.64 16.79 -0.45
N CYS A 30 1.73 15.69 -1.22
CA CYS A 30 2.50 15.55 -2.45
C CYS A 30 1.61 15.29 -3.70
N PRO A 31 0.60 16.10 -3.99
CA PRO A 31 -0.40 15.79 -5.03
C PRO A 31 0.19 15.75 -6.44
N GLN A 32 1.28 16.46 -6.67
CA GLN A 32 1.93 16.55 -7.99
C GLN A 32 2.83 15.35 -8.31
N GLY A 33 3.20 14.55 -7.32
CA GLY A 33 4.18 13.48 -7.42
C GLY A 33 5.48 13.79 -6.68
N PRO A 34 6.52 12.97 -6.85
CA PRO A 34 7.81 13.20 -6.21
C PRO A 34 8.48 14.48 -6.73
N SER A 35 9.06 15.27 -5.81
CA SER A 35 9.77 16.50 -6.13
C SER A 35 10.70 16.89 -4.97
N GLU A 36 11.97 17.13 -5.26
CA GLU A 36 12.95 17.59 -4.26
C GLU A 36 12.56 18.95 -3.65
N GLU A 37 11.94 19.84 -4.45
CA GLU A 37 11.54 21.18 -4.01
C GLU A 37 10.46 21.13 -2.92
N THR A 38 9.62 20.10 -2.93
CA THR A 38 8.52 19.92 -1.97
C THR A 38 8.86 18.95 -0.85
N GLY A 39 10.05 18.33 -0.88
CA GLY A 39 10.43 17.28 0.05
C GLY A 39 9.69 15.96 -0.15
N CYS A 40 9.11 15.77 -1.34
CA CYS A 40 8.41 14.55 -1.73
C CYS A 40 9.39 13.60 -2.41
N GLU A 41 10.04 12.75 -1.62
CA GLU A 41 11.07 11.84 -2.10
C GLU A 41 10.47 10.57 -2.73
N THR A 42 11.15 10.02 -3.75
CA THR A 42 10.81 8.72 -4.33
C THR A 42 11.13 7.59 -3.36
N ALA A 43 10.40 6.48 -3.47
CA ALA A 43 10.73 5.23 -2.80
C ALA A 43 11.41 4.24 -3.76
N ASP A 44 11.99 3.17 -3.22
CA ASP A 44 12.60 2.11 -4.02
C ASP A 44 11.53 1.18 -4.62
N VAL A 45 10.37 1.06 -3.96
CA VAL A 45 9.30 0.16 -4.37
C VAL A 45 7.93 0.64 -3.88
N ILE A 46 6.89 0.38 -4.66
CA ILE A 46 5.48 0.47 -4.26
C ILE A 46 4.99 -0.96 -4.00
N VAL A 47 4.40 -1.20 -2.84
CA VAL A 47 3.82 -2.50 -2.44
C VAL A 47 2.32 -2.35 -2.28
N ALA A 48 1.54 -3.11 -3.02
CA ALA A 48 0.09 -3.18 -2.84
C ALA A 48 -0.33 -4.59 -2.42
N VAL A 49 -1.06 -4.67 -1.30
CA VAL A 49 -1.53 -5.94 -0.74
C VAL A 49 -3.00 -6.16 -1.11
N SER A 50 -3.35 -7.39 -1.45
CA SER A 50 -4.74 -7.77 -1.70
C SER A 50 -5.58 -7.76 -0.42
N GLY A 51 -6.89 -7.80 -0.59
CA GLY A 51 -7.87 -7.76 0.50
C GLY A 51 -8.63 -6.43 0.55
N GLY A 52 -9.78 -6.41 1.19
CA GLY A 52 -10.69 -5.25 1.13
C GLY A 52 -11.01 -4.86 -0.32
N ASP A 53 -10.78 -3.61 -0.68
CA ASP A 53 -10.93 -3.15 -2.07
C ASP A 53 -9.62 -3.34 -2.85
N THR A 54 -9.35 -4.58 -3.29
CA THR A 54 -8.16 -4.93 -4.08
C THR A 54 -8.09 -4.13 -5.39
N ALA A 55 -9.22 -3.84 -6.03
CA ALA A 55 -9.25 -3.08 -7.29
C ALA A 55 -8.80 -1.63 -7.09
N ALA A 56 -9.28 -0.97 -6.04
CA ALA A 56 -8.87 0.40 -5.70
C ALA A 56 -7.37 0.45 -5.35
N ARG A 57 -6.86 -0.51 -4.57
CA ARG A 57 -5.43 -0.60 -4.23
C ARG A 57 -4.56 -0.80 -5.47
N THR A 58 -4.98 -1.68 -6.38
CA THR A 58 -4.27 -1.90 -7.66
C THR A 58 -4.23 -0.62 -8.48
N SER A 59 -5.37 0.05 -8.61
CA SER A 59 -5.47 1.31 -9.36
C SER A 59 -4.57 2.41 -8.75
N GLU A 60 -4.52 2.51 -7.43
CA GLU A 60 -3.68 3.52 -6.76
C GLU A 60 -2.19 3.20 -6.93
N ALA A 61 -1.77 1.94 -6.78
CA ALA A 61 -0.39 1.53 -7.02
C ALA A 61 0.07 1.84 -8.45
N ILE A 62 -0.79 1.61 -9.44
CA ILE A 62 -0.53 1.95 -10.85
C ILE A 62 -0.35 3.47 -11.02
N LYS A 63 -1.23 4.28 -10.43
CA LYS A 63 -1.12 5.75 -10.50
C LYS A 63 0.18 6.26 -9.85
N LEU A 64 0.54 5.72 -8.70
CA LEU A 64 1.79 6.08 -8.02
C LEU A 64 3.00 5.75 -8.88
N PHE A 65 3.02 4.55 -9.49
CA PHE A 65 4.09 4.16 -10.42
C PHE A 65 4.17 5.10 -11.63
N GLN A 66 3.04 5.38 -12.27
CA GLN A 66 2.96 6.27 -13.44
C GLN A 66 3.38 7.72 -13.11
N LYS A 67 3.21 8.16 -11.87
CA LYS A 67 3.72 9.44 -11.36
C LYS A 67 5.21 9.41 -11.01
N GLY A 68 5.88 8.26 -11.12
CA GLY A 68 7.31 8.13 -10.85
C GLY A 68 7.67 8.00 -9.37
N TRP A 69 6.73 7.60 -8.50
CA TRP A 69 6.98 7.45 -7.07
C TRP A 69 7.97 6.33 -6.73
N ALA A 70 8.05 5.28 -7.55
CA ALA A 70 9.06 4.24 -7.43
C ALA A 70 9.27 3.53 -8.78
N PRO A 71 10.44 2.94 -9.01
CA PRO A 71 10.73 2.20 -10.25
C PRO A 71 10.20 0.76 -10.25
N LYS A 72 9.66 0.28 -9.13
CA LYS A 72 9.22 -1.12 -8.97
C LYS A 72 7.85 -1.17 -8.29
N LEU A 73 7.06 -2.19 -8.70
CA LEU A 73 5.81 -2.59 -8.07
C LEU A 73 5.92 -3.99 -7.48
N VAL A 74 5.33 -4.18 -6.32
CA VAL A 74 5.07 -5.51 -5.73
C VAL A 74 3.58 -5.63 -5.48
N PHE A 75 2.98 -6.71 -5.99
CA PHE A 75 1.63 -7.12 -5.64
C PHE A 75 1.71 -8.37 -4.78
N SER A 76 1.03 -8.37 -3.64
CA SER A 76 1.04 -9.49 -2.70
C SER A 76 -0.38 -9.95 -2.39
N GLY A 77 -0.63 -11.24 -2.52
CA GLY A 77 -1.90 -11.87 -2.21
C GLY A 77 -2.15 -13.18 -2.92
N ALA A 78 -2.45 -14.22 -2.13
CA ALA A 78 -2.75 -15.56 -2.64
C ALA A 78 -4.09 -15.61 -3.39
N ALA A 79 -4.33 -16.74 -4.03
CA ALA A 79 -5.65 -17.11 -4.56
C ALA A 79 -6.69 -17.26 -3.44
N GLU A 80 -7.92 -16.86 -3.71
CA GLU A 80 -9.04 -17.05 -2.79
C GLU A 80 -9.44 -18.53 -2.69
N ASP A 81 -9.36 -19.24 -3.80
CA ASP A 81 -9.61 -20.67 -3.87
C ASP A 81 -8.55 -21.38 -4.73
N LYS A 82 -8.59 -22.73 -4.76
CA LYS A 82 -7.59 -23.55 -5.45
C LYS A 82 -7.64 -23.47 -6.99
N ASN A 83 -8.73 -22.97 -7.55
CA ASN A 83 -8.99 -22.95 -8.99
C ASN A 83 -8.90 -21.55 -9.59
N SER A 84 -8.78 -20.52 -8.76
CA SER A 84 -8.60 -19.14 -9.22
C SER A 84 -7.12 -18.74 -9.26
N PRO A 85 -6.76 -17.79 -10.14
CA PRO A 85 -5.44 -17.17 -10.07
C PRO A 85 -5.25 -16.45 -8.74
N SER A 86 -4.01 -16.24 -8.34
CA SER A 86 -3.70 -15.42 -7.16
C SER A 86 -4.17 -13.98 -7.37
N ASN A 87 -4.57 -13.33 -6.28
CA ASN A 87 -4.90 -11.90 -6.34
C ASN A 87 -3.72 -11.09 -6.88
N ALA A 88 -2.49 -11.43 -6.49
CA ALA A 88 -1.28 -10.79 -6.99
C ALA A 88 -1.11 -10.93 -8.51
N ALA A 89 -1.43 -12.11 -9.07
CA ALA A 89 -1.39 -12.33 -10.53
C ALA A 89 -2.43 -11.48 -11.26
N VAL A 90 -3.64 -11.39 -10.73
CA VAL A 90 -4.70 -10.54 -11.29
C VAL A 90 -4.30 -9.06 -11.25
N MET A 91 -3.75 -8.59 -10.12
CA MET A 91 -3.26 -7.21 -9.96
C MET A 91 -2.14 -6.90 -10.98
N ARG A 92 -1.19 -7.83 -11.17
CA ARG A 92 -0.15 -7.71 -12.20
C ARG A 92 -0.75 -7.57 -13.58
N ASP A 93 -1.70 -8.43 -13.95
CA ASP A 93 -2.28 -8.42 -15.29
C ASP A 93 -3.02 -7.10 -15.58
N ILE A 94 -3.70 -6.54 -14.58
CA ILE A 94 -4.29 -5.19 -14.66
C ILE A 94 -3.21 -4.12 -14.85
N ALA A 95 -2.10 -4.21 -14.13
CA ALA A 95 -1.01 -3.23 -14.24
C ALA A 95 -0.33 -3.30 -15.63
N VAL A 96 -0.07 -4.51 -16.15
CA VAL A 96 0.46 -4.70 -17.51
C VAL A 96 -0.50 -4.15 -18.56
N ALA A 97 -1.81 -4.40 -18.42
CA ALA A 97 -2.82 -3.83 -19.30
C ALA A 97 -2.88 -2.29 -19.24
N ALA A 98 -2.51 -1.70 -18.11
CA ALA A 98 -2.36 -0.25 -17.94
C ALA A 98 -1.02 0.32 -18.43
N GLY A 99 -0.18 -0.50 -19.07
CA GLY A 99 1.09 -0.10 -19.67
C GLY A 99 2.30 -0.13 -18.73
N ILE A 100 2.20 -0.74 -17.55
CA ILE A 100 3.35 -0.92 -16.67
C ILE A 100 4.23 -2.04 -17.24
N PRO A 101 5.55 -1.82 -17.41
CA PRO A 101 6.46 -2.86 -17.87
C PRO A 101 6.47 -4.08 -16.94
N GLN A 102 6.36 -5.27 -17.49
CA GLN A 102 6.29 -6.51 -16.69
C GLN A 102 7.55 -6.73 -15.84
N GLU A 103 8.70 -6.31 -16.32
CA GLU A 103 9.98 -6.37 -15.59
C GLU A 103 10.04 -5.48 -14.36
N ALA A 104 9.18 -4.45 -14.29
CA ALA A 104 9.04 -3.60 -13.11
C ALA A 104 8.12 -4.20 -12.03
N ILE A 105 7.40 -5.29 -12.35
CA ILE A 105 6.40 -5.88 -11.47
C ILE A 105 6.93 -7.17 -10.86
N HIS A 106 6.85 -7.28 -9.54
CA HIS A 106 7.09 -8.50 -8.78
C HIS A 106 5.79 -8.93 -8.11
N ILE A 107 5.58 -10.24 -7.93
CA ILE A 107 4.38 -10.76 -7.27
C ILE A 107 4.74 -11.75 -6.16
N ASP A 108 4.00 -11.68 -5.06
CA ASP A 108 3.90 -12.72 -4.04
C ASP A 108 2.52 -13.35 -4.14
N GLU A 109 2.48 -14.64 -4.47
CA GLU A 109 1.24 -15.40 -4.67
C GLU A 109 0.86 -16.27 -3.46
N PHE A 110 1.62 -16.20 -2.36
CA PHE A 110 1.50 -17.13 -1.23
C PHE A 110 0.85 -16.52 0.01
N GLY A 111 0.95 -15.22 0.19
CA GLY A 111 0.43 -14.52 1.36
C GLY A 111 -1.10 -14.56 1.44
N ARG A 112 -1.63 -15.21 2.49
CA ARG A 112 -3.07 -15.36 2.77
C ARG A 112 -3.55 -14.49 3.92
N THR A 113 -2.62 -13.93 4.67
CA THR A 113 -2.89 -13.06 5.82
C THR A 113 -1.96 -11.86 5.73
N THR A 114 -2.32 -10.75 6.39
CA THR A 114 -1.46 -9.56 6.45
C THR A 114 -0.04 -9.88 6.91
N LYS A 115 0.11 -10.78 7.88
CA LYS A 115 1.43 -11.22 8.36
C LYS A 115 2.20 -11.95 7.26
N GLN A 116 1.58 -12.91 6.59
CA GLN A 116 2.22 -13.65 5.49
C GLN A 116 2.57 -12.73 4.32
N ASN A 117 1.67 -11.84 3.92
CA ASN A 117 1.98 -10.84 2.89
C ASN A 117 3.23 -10.03 3.24
N ALA A 118 3.38 -9.61 4.50
CA ALA A 118 4.56 -8.89 4.96
C ALA A 118 5.83 -9.75 4.91
N GLU A 119 5.78 -10.99 5.40
CA GLU A 119 6.92 -11.92 5.43
C GLU A 119 7.37 -12.31 4.01
N GLU A 120 6.42 -12.67 3.13
CA GLU A 120 6.71 -13.04 1.74
C GLU A 120 7.23 -11.85 0.92
N THR A 121 6.62 -10.67 1.10
CA THR A 121 7.12 -9.44 0.46
C THR A 121 8.52 -9.08 0.94
N ALA A 122 8.79 -9.19 2.23
CA ALA A 122 10.13 -8.95 2.78
C ALA A 122 11.16 -9.92 2.19
N SER A 123 10.83 -11.22 2.09
CA SER A 123 11.66 -12.22 1.46
C SER A 123 11.93 -11.93 -0.03
N LEU A 124 10.89 -11.53 -0.76
CA LEU A 124 10.98 -11.16 -2.18
C LEU A 124 11.90 -9.96 -2.42
N LEU A 125 12.01 -9.05 -1.46
CA LEU A 125 12.78 -7.81 -1.54
C LEU A 125 14.17 -7.89 -0.89
N GLN A 126 14.48 -8.95 -0.15
CA GLN A 126 15.67 -9.08 0.70
C GLN A 126 16.98 -8.78 -0.03
N ASP A 127 17.15 -9.23 -1.27
CA ASP A 127 18.39 -9.08 -2.05
C ASP A 127 18.35 -7.91 -3.05
N LYS A 128 17.38 -7.01 -2.95
CA LYS A 128 17.11 -5.97 -3.97
C LYS A 128 17.58 -4.57 -3.58
N ASN A 129 18.32 -4.41 -2.48
CA ASN A 129 18.77 -3.12 -1.94
C ASN A 129 17.62 -2.12 -1.77
N ILE A 130 16.49 -2.58 -1.20
CA ILE A 130 15.32 -1.76 -0.89
C ILE A 130 15.50 -1.14 0.50
N SER A 131 15.47 0.16 0.59
CA SER A 131 15.57 0.93 1.84
C SER A 131 14.27 1.68 2.18
N SER A 132 13.45 1.95 1.18
CA SER A 132 12.19 2.68 1.33
C SER A 132 11.08 2.05 0.51
N MET A 133 9.84 2.11 1.04
CA MET A 133 8.67 1.60 0.33
C MET A 133 7.44 2.48 0.56
N ILE A 134 6.57 2.52 -0.43
CA ILE A 134 5.21 3.06 -0.31
C ILE A 134 4.26 1.86 -0.21
N LEU A 135 3.55 1.75 0.92
CA LEU A 135 2.55 0.71 1.13
C LEU A 135 1.16 1.22 0.75
N VAL A 136 0.53 0.55 -0.22
CA VAL A 136 -0.84 0.84 -0.66
C VAL A 136 -1.80 -0.13 0.01
N THR A 137 -2.66 0.41 0.86
CA THR A 137 -3.71 -0.33 1.58
C THR A 137 -4.97 0.52 1.66
N SER A 138 -6.06 -0.01 2.22
CA SER A 138 -7.28 0.78 2.44
C SER A 138 -7.24 1.49 3.79
N SER A 139 -7.76 2.72 3.83
CA SER A 139 -8.12 3.38 5.09
C SER A 139 -9.43 2.79 5.62
N TYR A 140 -9.45 2.31 6.85
CA TYR A 140 -10.66 1.85 7.53
C TYR A 140 -11.03 2.80 8.66
#